data_88bb2a0977ebc937b1a918275923d4e0
#
_entry.id   88bb2a0977ebc937b1a918275923d4e0
#
_cell.length_a   1.000
_cell.length_b   1.000
_cell.length_c   1.000
_cell.angle_alpha   90.00
_cell.angle_beta   90.00
_cell.angle_gamma   90.00
#
_symmetry.space_group_name_H-M   'P 1'
#
loop_
_entity.id
_entity.type
_entity.pdbx_description
1 polymer ?
#
loop_
_entity_poly.entity_id
_entity_poly.type
_entity_poly.pdbx_seq_one_letter_code
_entity_poly.pdbx_strand_id
1 'polypeptide(L)'
;MEIIDVISIAPTAEFGGKAKVNHYFYNAFNELWTSGIKDDFLSLKNKNPDYELWITGHSLGGAMASLAAATIASTKLFPLDKIKLVTFGEPRIGDKTYAELHDSLISYAYRIIHHHDIFPHEPPSWIYGYQHHKSEVWYDNDMAVGDAYVECDEDESKKCSESTVNLNPMDHQSYYNVKVIFANDGCAGFNPYKN
;
A
#
# COMPACT_ATOMS: atom_id res chain seq x y z
N MET A 1 -7.26 12.79 -11.83
CA MET A 1 -6.11 13.12 -12.68
C MET A 1 -5.03 13.88 -11.91
N GLU A 2 -5.35 14.97 -11.22
CA GLU A 2 -4.33 15.78 -10.49
C GLU A 2 -3.44 14.97 -9.51
N ILE A 3 -3.98 14.00 -8.77
CA ILE A 3 -3.18 13.24 -7.80
C ILE A 3 -2.18 12.29 -8.50
N ILE A 4 -2.56 11.67 -9.60
CA ILE A 4 -1.66 10.82 -10.40
C ILE A 4 -0.49 11.65 -10.92
N ASP A 5 -0.78 12.85 -11.46
CA ASP A 5 0.26 13.74 -11.97
C ASP A 5 1.25 14.14 -10.86
N VAL A 6 0.75 14.48 -9.66
CA VAL A 6 1.60 14.83 -8.51
C VAL A 6 2.47 13.64 -8.07
N ILE A 7 1.92 12.44 -8.02
CA ILE A 7 2.65 11.22 -7.63
C ILE A 7 3.75 10.92 -8.66
N SER A 8 3.43 11.00 -9.95
CA SER A 8 4.34 10.56 -11.02
C SER A 8 5.54 11.49 -11.20
N ILE A 9 5.40 12.79 -10.92
CA ILE A 9 6.48 13.79 -11.08
C ILE A 9 7.20 14.14 -9.78
N ALA A 10 6.74 13.65 -8.62
CA ALA A 10 7.36 13.96 -7.34
C ALA A 10 8.82 13.50 -7.31
N PRO A 11 9.73 14.31 -6.75
CA PRO A 11 11.11 13.89 -6.54
C PRO A 11 11.17 12.72 -5.56
N THR A 12 12.35 12.10 -5.44
CA THR A 12 12.59 11.05 -4.46
C THR A 12 13.17 11.59 -3.16
N ALA A 13 12.89 10.92 -2.04
CA ALA A 13 13.52 11.10 -0.74
C ALA A 13 14.33 9.86 -0.37
N GLU A 14 15.35 10.03 0.46
CA GLU A 14 16.14 8.91 0.98
C GLU A 14 15.39 8.18 2.10
N PHE A 15 15.41 6.84 2.07
CA PHE A 15 14.86 5.97 3.08
C PHE A 15 15.88 4.91 3.50
N GLY A 16 16.14 4.78 4.80
CA GLY A 16 17.06 3.75 5.33
C GLY A 16 18.51 3.83 4.84
N GLY A 17 18.95 4.99 4.37
CA GLY A 17 20.34 5.30 4.01
C GLY A 17 20.75 5.02 2.56
N LYS A 18 19.95 4.26 1.77
CA LYS A 18 20.26 3.98 0.34
C LYS A 18 19.04 3.91 -0.56
N ALA A 19 17.92 3.43 -0.05
CA ALA A 19 16.69 3.31 -0.80
C ALA A 19 16.11 4.70 -1.11
N LYS A 20 15.41 4.83 -2.22
CA LYS A 20 14.71 6.06 -2.60
C LYS A 20 13.22 5.78 -2.64
N VAL A 21 12.45 6.67 -2.04
CA VAL A 21 10.99 6.61 -2.01
C VAL A 21 10.40 7.89 -2.57
N ASN A 22 9.16 7.85 -3.00
CA ASN A 22 8.44 9.03 -3.46
C ASN A 22 8.36 10.08 -2.33
N HIS A 23 8.85 11.26 -2.60
CA HIS A 23 8.93 12.34 -1.62
C HIS A 23 7.54 12.77 -1.11
N TYR A 24 6.52 12.72 -1.97
CA TYR A 24 5.16 13.08 -1.58
C TYR A 24 4.60 12.11 -0.54
N PHE A 25 4.73 10.80 -0.77
CA PHE A 25 4.28 9.78 0.21
C PHE A 25 5.09 9.85 1.50
N TYR A 26 6.40 10.04 1.37
CA TYR A 26 7.31 10.11 2.51
C TYR A 26 6.99 11.28 3.43
N ASN A 27 6.74 12.46 2.87
CA ASN A 27 6.36 13.64 3.64
C ASN A 27 4.99 13.45 4.30
N ALA A 28 3.99 12.98 3.56
CA ALA A 28 2.66 12.75 4.11
C ALA A 28 2.71 11.75 5.29
N PHE A 29 3.46 10.66 5.15
CA PHE A 29 3.68 9.71 6.23
C PHE A 29 4.40 10.35 7.42
N ASN A 30 5.52 11.06 7.20
CA ASN A 30 6.31 11.66 8.27
C ASN A 30 5.55 12.71 9.06
N GLU A 31 4.74 13.53 8.41
CA GLU A 31 3.87 14.50 9.09
C GLU A 31 2.94 13.80 10.07
N LEU A 32 2.26 12.75 9.64
CA LEU A 32 1.37 11.97 10.51
C LEU A 32 2.15 11.27 11.63
N TRP A 33 3.27 10.64 11.28
CA TRP A 33 4.09 9.88 12.22
C TRP A 33 4.63 10.75 13.36
N THR A 34 5.11 11.94 13.04
CA THR A 34 5.69 12.88 14.01
C THR A 34 4.63 13.72 14.74
N SER A 35 3.42 13.83 14.19
CA SER A 35 2.31 14.57 14.81
C SER A 35 1.53 13.79 15.89
N GLY A 36 1.99 12.58 16.25
CA GLY A 36 1.42 11.84 17.37
C GLY A 36 1.17 10.36 17.13
N ILE A 37 1.01 9.91 15.86
CA ILE A 37 0.73 8.48 15.56
C ILE A 37 1.81 7.57 16.16
N LYS A 38 3.09 7.98 16.13
CA LYS A 38 4.17 7.21 16.74
C LYS A 38 3.96 7.00 18.25
N ASP A 39 3.59 8.04 18.97
CA ASP A 39 3.42 7.99 20.42
C ASP A 39 2.19 7.16 20.80
N ASP A 40 1.10 7.31 20.05
CA ASP A 40 -0.11 6.50 20.21
C ASP A 40 0.18 5.01 19.92
N PHE A 41 0.88 4.72 18.82
CA PHE A 41 1.32 3.37 18.48
C PHE A 41 2.15 2.74 19.60
N LEU A 42 3.17 3.44 20.12
CA LEU A 42 4.02 2.94 21.20
C LEU A 42 3.23 2.73 22.49
N SER A 43 2.30 3.61 22.80
CA SER A 43 1.41 3.48 23.95
C SER A 43 0.53 2.22 23.84
N LEU A 44 -0.10 2.01 22.69
CA LEU A 44 -0.96 0.84 22.43
C LEU A 44 -0.15 -0.46 22.42
N LYS A 45 1.00 -0.49 21.78
CA LYS A 45 1.91 -1.63 21.80
C LYS A 45 2.29 -2.03 23.22
N ASN A 46 2.66 -1.07 24.07
CA ASN A 46 3.06 -1.34 25.45
C ASN A 46 1.92 -1.87 26.33
N LYS A 47 0.68 -1.47 26.02
CA LYS A 47 -0.53 -1.98 26.70
C LYS A 47 -0.95 -3.38 26.21
N ASN A 48 -0.53 -3.76 25.01
CA ASN A 48 -0.96 -5.00 24.34
C ASN A 48 0.25 -5.76 23.76
N PRO A 49 1.17 -6.28 24.59
CA PRO A 49 2.46 -6.83 24.13
C PRO A 49 2.32 -8.10 23.30
N ASP A 50 1.19 -8.82 23.45
CA ASP A 50 0.94 -10.08 22.76
C ASP A 50 0.19 -9.92 21.42
N TYR A 51 -0.26 -8.71 21.08
CA TYR A 51 -1.01 -8.45 19.86
C TYR A 51 -0.11 -8.48 18.62
N GLU A 52 -0.74 -8.76 17.48
CA GLU A 52 -0.16 -8.50 16.16
C GLU A 52 -0.41 -7.06 15.76
N LEU A 53 0.45 -6.55 14.88
CA LEU A 53 0.29 -5.24 14.25
C LEU A 53 -0.23 -5.44 12.83
N TRP A 54 -1.48 -5.05 12.59
CA TRP A 54 -2.07 -4.98 11.26
C TRP A 54 -2.05 -3.55 10.74
N ILE A 55 -1.44 -3.37 9.57
CA ILE A 55 -1.32 -2.08 8.89
C ILE A 55 -2.03 -2.21 7.54
N THR A 56 -2.89 -1.25 7.24
CA THR A 56 -3.68 -1.29 6.00
C THR A 56 -3.91 0.11 5.45
N GLY A 57 -4.15 0.19 4.15
CA GLY A 57 -4.48 1.44 3.49
C GLY A 57 -4.91 1.25 2.04
N HIS A 58 -5.66 2.21 1.51
CA HIS A 58 -6.07 2.26 0.11
C HIS A 58 -5.38 3.44 -0.59
N SER A 59 -4.96 3.24 -1.83
CA SER A 59 -4.38 4.32 -2.64
C SER A 59 -3.15 4.96 -1.98
N LEU A 60 -3.12 6.28 -1.85
CA LEU A 60 -2.14 7.04 -1.08
C LEU A 60 -2.00 6.50 0.37
N GLY A 61 -3.12 6.10 1.00
CA GLY A 61 -3.10 5.47 2.32
C GLY A 61 -2.38 4.12 2.33
N GLY A 62 -2.42 3.37 1.21
CA GLY A 62 -1.63 2.16 1.01
C GLY A 62 -0.12 2.44 0.99
N ALA A 63 0.30 3.46 0.24
CA ALA A 63 1.70 3.90 0.21
C ALA A 63 2.20 4.34 1.60
N MET A 64 1.39 5.11 2.33
CA MET A 64 1.73 5.50 3.71
C MET A 64 1.75 4.32 4.68
N ALA A 65 0.85 3.34 4.50
CA ALA A 65 0.82 2.11 5.30
C ALA A 65 2.09 1.28 5.10
N SER A 66 2.56 1.13 3.86
CA SER A 66 3.81 0.44 3.55
C SER A 66 5.03 1.16 4.14
N LEU A 67 5.10 2.50 4.02
CA LEU A 67 6.17 3.30 4.66
C LEU A 67 6.14 3.18 6.20
N ALA A 68 4.94 3.13 6.81
CA ALA A 68 4.80 2.91 8.24
C ALA A 68 5.32 1.52 8.64
N ALA A 69 4.93 0.47 7.91
CA ALA A 69 5.40 -0.89 8.15
C ALA A 69 6.92 -0.99 8.04
N ALA A 70 7.50 -0.46 6.95
CA ALA A 70 8.95 -0.46 6.73
C ALA A 70 9.70 0.36 7.82
N THR A 71 9.15 1.50 8.27
CA THR A 71 9.73 2.31 9.34
C THR A 71 9.71 1.58 10.67
N ILE A 72 8.57 1.00 11.05
CA ILE A 72 8.42 0.24 12.30
C ILE A 72 9.36 -0.96 12.32
N ALA A 73 9.45 -1.68 11.19
CA ALA A 73 10.31 -2.84 11.04
C ALA A 73 11.80 -2.49 11.08
N SER A 74 12.25 -1.53 10.26
CA SER A 74 13.67 -1.12 10.17
C SER A 74 14.20 -0.51 11.46
N THR A 75 13.35 0.19 12.19
CA THR A 75 13.69 0.77 13.51
C THR A 75 13.46 -0.19 14.68
N LYS A 76 13.04 -1.43 14.41
CA LYS A 76 12.81 -2.49 15.41
C LYS A 76 11.81 -2.09 16.51
N LEU A 77 10.83 -1.28 16.16
CA LEU A 77 9.79 -0.86 17.12
C LEU A 77 8.77 -1.96 17.40
N PHE A 78 8.67 -2.99 16.54
CA PHE A 78 7.77 -4.14 16.71
C PHE A 78 8.45 -5.43 16.23
N PRO A 79 8.11 -6.62 16.76
CA PRO A 79 8.60 -7.90 16.27
C PRO A 79 8.22 -8.12 14.80
N LEU A 80 9.18 -8.47 13.94
CA LEU A 80 8.98 -8.58 12.49
C LEU A 80 7.94 -9.63 12.13
N ASP A 81 7.93 -10.75 12.83
CA ASP A 81 7.00 -11.88 12.65
C ASP A 81 5.54 -11.56 13.01
N LYS A 82 5.33 -10.45 13.74
CA LYS A 82 4.00 -9.96 14.14
C LYS A 82 3.50 -8.76 13.32
N ILE A 83 4.25 -8.30 12.31
CA ILE A 83 3.83 -7.23 11.41
C ILE A 83 3.08 -7.83 10.22
N LYS A 84 1.88 -7.32 9.96
CA LYS A 84 1.02 -7.72 8.83
C LYS A 84 0.64 -6.46 8.04
N LEU A 85 0.93 -6.47 6.74
CA LEU A 85 0.58 -5.39 5.82
C LEU A 85 -0.38 -5.92 4.75
N VAL A 86 -1.51 -5.25 4.57
CA VAL A 86 -2.43 -5.50 3.46
C VAL A 86 -2.88 -4.17 2.90
N THR A 87 -2.60 -3.94 1.63
CA THR A 87 -2.95 -2.68 0.95
C THR A 87 -3.88 -2.91 -0.23
N PHE A 88 -4.54 -1.86 -0.68
CA PHE A 88 -5.52 -1.88 -1.76
C PHE A 88 -5.20 -0.76 -2.75
N GLY A 89 -4.98 -1.09 -4.02
CA GLY A 89 -4.64 -0.09 -5.03
C GLY A 89 -3.39 0.74 -4.68
N GLU A 90 -2.41 0.10 -4.06
CA GLU A 90 -1.17 0.74 -3.64
C GLU A 90 -0.31 1.12 -4.85
N PRO A 91 0.11 2.39 -5.00
CA PRO A 91 1.05 2.81 -6.03
C PRO A 91 2.47 2.33 -5.72
N ARG A 92 3.37 2.37 -6.71
CA ARG A 92 4.81 2.13 -6.48
C ARG A 92 5.37 3.20 -5.54
N ILE A 93 6.02 2.77 -4.47
CA ILE A 93 6.45 3.66 -3.38
C ILE A 93 7.88 4.14 -3.57
N GLY A 94 8.75 3.28 -4.05
CA GLY A 94 10.17 3.56 -4.15
C GLY A 94 10.89 2.77 -5.23
N ASP A 95 12.20 2.91 -5.26
CA ASP A 95 13.07 2.20 -6.19
C ASP A 95 13.23 0.71 -5.81
N LYS A 96 13.92 -0.02 -6.66
CA LYS A 96 14.24 -1.43 -6.42
C LYS A 96 14.91 -1.67 -5.05
N THR A 97 15.74 -0.73 -4.60
CA THR A 97 16.42 -0.85 -3.29
C THR A 97 15.41 -0.78 -2.14
N TYR A 98 14.36 0.04 -2.28
CA TYR A 98 13.26 0.08 -1.33
C TYR A 98 12.44 -1.21 -1.35
N ALA A 99 12.09 -1.72 -2.52
CA ALA A 99 11.34 -2.96 -2.67
C ALA A 99 12.07 -4.15 -2.01
N GLU A 100 13.37 -4.32 -2.32
CA GLU A 100 14.20 -5.36 -1.71
C GLU A 100 14.35 -5.20 -0.18
N LEU A 101 14.49 -3.97 0.31
CA LEU A 101 14.53 -3.70 1.75
C LEU A 101 13.20 -4.07 2.41
N HIS A 102 12.09 -3.65 1.83
CA HIS A 102 10.73 -3.95 2.32
C HIS A 102 10.51 -5.46 2.42
N ASP A 103 10.82 -6.21 1.37
CA ASP A 103 10.68 -7.67 1.30
C ASP A 103 11.54 -8.39 2.35
N SER A 104 12.72 -7.84 2.66
CA SER A 104 13.60 -8.40 3.69
C SER A 104 13.07 -8.19 5.12
N LEU A 105 12.22 -7.20 5.33
CA LEU A 105 11.72 -6.79 6.65
C LEU A 105 10.33 -7.35 6.95
N ILE A 106 9.45 -7.46 5.95
CA ILE A 106 8.03 -7.75 6.15
C ILE A 106 7.66 -9.00 5.36
N SER A 107 7.56 -10.12 6.08
CA SER A 107 7.25 -11.42 5.50
C SER A 107 5.75 -11.63 5.19
N TYR A 108 4.87 -10.82 5.78
CA TYR A 108 3.45 -10.85 5.52
C TYR A 108 3.02 -9.49 4.95
N ALA A 109 3.15 -9.36 3.63
CA ALA A 109 2.76 -8.16 2.90
C ALA A 109 2.01 -8.56 1.64
N TYR A 110 0.79 -8.05 1.48
CA TYR A 110 -0.05 -8.30 0.31
C TYR A 110 -0.61 -6.99 -0.25
N ARG A 111 -0.37 -6.77 -1.53
CA ARG A 111 -0.94 -5.68 -2.32
C ARG A 111 -2.13 -6.21 -3.10
N ILE A 112 -3.33 -5.83 -2.74
CA ILE A 112 -4.55 -6.24 -3.42
C ILE A 112 -4.81 -5.28 -4.58
N ILE A 113 -5.00 -5.81 -5.79
CA ILE A 113 -5.27 -5.03 -7.00
C ILE A 113 -6.59 -5.49 -7.62
N HIS A 114 -7.46 -4.52 -7.89
CA HIS A 114 -8.74 -4.74 -8.53
C HIS A 114 -8.65 -4.47 -10.03
N HIS A 115 -8.99 -5.48 -10.81
CA HIS A 115 -9.18 -5.43 -12.26
C HIS A 115 -8.07 -4.66 -12.99
N HIS A 116 -8.37 -3.53 -13.61
CA HIS A 116 -7.47 -2.69 -14.38
C HIS A 116 -7.12 -1.38 -13.66
N ASP A 117 -7.12 -1.37 -12.34
CA ASP A 117 -6.79 -0.19 -11.53
C ASP A 117 -5.48 0.47 -11.99
N ILE A 118 -5.54 1.76 -12.35
CA ILE A 118 -4.38 2.51 -12.86
C ILE A 118 -3.35 2.83 -11.76
N PHE A 119 -3.79 3.02 -10.51
CA PHE A 119 -2.93 3.54 -9.44
C PHE A 119 -1.74 2.63 -9.09
N PRO A 120 -1.86 1.30 -9.07
CA PRO A 120 -0.71 0.41 -8.90
C PRO A 120 0.36 0.55 -10.00
N HIS A 121 0.01 1.08 -11.16
CA HIS A 121 0.96 1.30 -12.26
C HIS A 121 1.71 2.64 -12.18
N GLU A 122 1.38 3.47 -11.17
CA GLU A 122 1.99 4.77 -10.94
C GLU A 122 2.90 4.78 -9.69
N PRO A 123 3.99 5.54 -9.66
CA PRO A 123 4.70 6.08 -10.81
C PRO A 123 5.17 4.98 -11.78
N PRO A 124 5.29 5.27 -13.10
CA PRO A 124 5.82 4.28 -14.04
C PRO A 124 7.23 3.82 -13.65
N SER A 125 7.52 2.52 -13.82
CA SER A 125 8.80 1.91 -13.41
C SER A 125 10.05 2.52 -14.08
N TRP A 126 9.89 3.11 -15.27
CA TRP A 126 10.99 3.79 -15.98
C TRP A 126 11.33 5.18 -15.39
N ILE A 127 10.48 5.75 -14.53
CA ILE A 127 10.77 6.97 -13.77
C ILE A 127 11.51 6.56 -12.50
N TYR A 128 12.72 7.04 -12.27
CA TYR A 128 13.56 6.77 -11.09
C TYR A 128 13.75 5.30 -10.70
N GLY A 129 13.35 4.34 -11.55
CA GLY A 129 13.44 2.90 -11.27
C GLY A 129 12.46 2.42 -10.20
N TYR A 130 11.28 3.04 -10.12
CA TYR A 130 10.23 2.61 -9.21
C TYR A 130 9.87 1.14 -9.40
N GLN A 131 9.69 0.43 -8.31
CA GLN A 131 9.36 -0.98 -8.29
C GLN A 131 8.45 -1.30 -7.11
N HIS A 132 7.53 -2.23 -7.30
CA HIS A 132 6.72 -2.78 -6.22
C HIS A 132 7.52 -3.73 -5.33
N HIS A 133 7.12 -3.86 -4.06
CA HIS A 133 7.47 -4.97 -3.19
C HIS A 133 6.51 -6.15 -3.39
N LYS A 134 6.85 -7.36 -2.88
CA LYS A 134 5.98 -8.56 -2.86
C LYS A 134 4.86 -8.42 -1.83
N SER A 135 3.80 -9.20 -1.88
CA SER A 135 3.29 -10.01 -2.98
C SER A 135 2.07 -9.32 -3.55
N GLU A 136 1.77 -9.56 -4.82
CA GLU A 136 0.55 -9.02 -5.44
C GLU A 136 -0.56 -10.07 -5.42
N VAL A 137 -1.78 -9.67 -5.07
CA VAL A 137 -3.01 -10.45 -5.22
C VAL A 137 -3.94 -9.71 -6.18
N TRP A 138 -4.03 -10.22 -7.41
CA TRP A 138 -4.77 -9.58 -8.48
C TRP A 138 -6.11 -10.28 -8.75
N TYR A 139 -7.16 -9.49 -8.72
CA TYR A 139 -8.51 -9.89 -9.11
C TYR A 139 -8.85 -9.25 -10.46
N ASP A 140 -8.76 -10.03 -11.54
CA ASP A 140 -9.21 -9.60 -12.88
C ASP A 140 -10.72 -9.83 -13.03
N ASN A 141 -11.50 -9.32 -12.08
CA ASN A 141 -12.96 -9.46 -11.98
C ASN A 141 -13.53 -8.46 -10.97
N ASP A 142 -14.82 -8.54 -10.66
CA ASP A 142 -15.55 -7.62 -9.78
C ASP A 142 -15.30 -7.83 -8.27
N MET A 143 -14.41 -8.73 -7.87
CA MET A 143 -14.07 -9.05 -6.47
C MET A 143 -15.28 -9.47 -5.61
N ALA A 144 -16.23 -10.23 -6.19
CA ALA A 144 -17.30 -10.81 -5.40
C ALA A 144 -16.77 -11.92 -4.47
N VAL A 145 -17.51 -12.22 -3.43
CA VAL A 145 -17.11 -13.28 -2.48
C VAL A 145 -16.98 -14.62 -3.20
N GLY A 146 -15.77 -15.18 -3.18
CA GLY A 146 -15.46 -16.45 -3.84
C GLY A 146 -14.92 -16.33 -5.26
N ASP A 147 -14.76 -15.11 -5.77
CA ASP A 147 -14.13 -14.90 -7.08
C ASP A 147 -12.65 -15.35 -7.05
N ALA A 148 -12.19 -15.81 -8.22
CA ALA A 148 -10.82 -16.23 -8.38
C ALA A 148 -9.85 -15.04 -8.38
N TYR A 149 -8.65 -15.27 -7.88
CA TYR A 149 -7.55 -14.30 -7.93
C TYR A 149 -6.25 -14.99 -8.36
N VAL A 150 -5.27 -14.20 -8.73
CA VAL A 150 -3.91 -14.64 -9.01
C VAL A 150 -2.98 -14.03 -7.98
N GLU A 151 -2.12 -14.84 -7.37
CA GLU A 151 -1.06 -14.39 -6.47
C GLU A 151 0.28 -14.44 -7.18
N CYS A 152 1.06 -13.35 -7.11
CA CYS A 152 2.37 -13.22 -7.72
C CYS A 152 3.37 -12.76 -6.67
N ASP A 153 4.41 -13.59 -6.45
CA ASP A 153 5.50 -13.31 -5.51
C ASP A 153 6.67 -12.55 -6.13
N GLU A 154 6.59 -12.24 -7.41
CA GLU A 154 7.58 -11.42 -8.11
C GLU A 154 7.19 -9.94 -7.94
N ASP A 155 8.17 -9.06 -7.76
CA ASP A 155 7.93 -7.62 -7.52
C ASP A 155 7.14 -6.95 -8.65
N GLU A 156 7.44 -7.30 -9.91
CA GLU A 156 6.79 -6.76 -11.12
C GLU A 156 6.42 -7.93 -12.04
N SER A 157 5.36 -8.66 -11.70
CA SER A 157 5.00 -9.87 -12.44
C SER A 157 4.06 -9.60 -13.61
N LYS A 158 4.48 -10.01 -14.80
CA LYS A 158 3.61 -10.02 -15.99
C LYS A 158 2.53 -11.12 -15.99
N LYS A 159 2.44 -11.90 -14.93
CA LYS A 159 1.36 -12.87 -14.72
C LYS A 159 0.18 -12.27 -13.93
N CYS A 160 0.40 -11.12 -13.32
CA CYS A 160 -0.60 -10.36 -12.58
C CYS A 160 -0.94 -9.05 -13.30
N SER A 161 -1.29 -8.00 -12.57
CA SER A 161 -1.85 -6.76 -13.14
C SER A 161 -0.92 -6.06 -14.15
N GLU A 162 0.41 -6.26 -14.07
CA GLU A 162 1.38 -5.70 -15.02
C GLU A 162 1.21 -6.25 -16.46
N SER A 163 0.40 -7.28 -16.66
CA SER A 163 -0.03 -7.75 -17.99
C SER A 163 -1.08 -6.88 -18.66
N THR A 164 -1.73 -6.00 -17.89
CA THR A 164 -2.88 -5.19 -18.32
C THR A 164 -2.41 -3.95 -19.10
N VAL A 165 -3.07 -3.67 -20.22
CA VAL A 165 -2.81 -2.49 -21.06
C VAL A 165 -3.97 -1.49 -21.08
N ASN A 166 -5.16 -1.89 -20.61
CA ASN A 166 -6.37 -1.07 -20.62
C ASN A 166 -6.66 -0.56 -19.20
N LEU A 167 -5.81 0.33 -18.69
CA LEU A 167 -5.94 0.84 -17.33
C LEU A 167 -7.20 1.71 -17.15
N ASN A 168 -7.88 1.57 -16.02
CA ASN A 168 -9.15 2.22 -15.73
C ASN A 168 -9.14 2.85 -14.31
N PRO A 169 -9.25 4.18 -14.19
CA PRO A 169 -9.28 4.83 -12.88
C PRO A 169 -10.55 4.55 -12.08
N MET A 170 -11.62 4.01 -12.70
CA MET A 170 -12.85 3.68 -11.98
C MET A 170 -12.70 2.41 -11.15
N ASP A 171 -11.83 1.47 -11.56
CA ASP A 171 -11.56 0.24 -10.82
C ASP A 171 -10.85 0.52 -9.48
N HIS A 172 -10.19 1.68 -9.37
CA HIS A 172 -9.62 2.18 -8.12
C HIS A 172 -10.66 2.53 -7.05
N GLN A 173 -11.89 2.80 -7.44
CA GLN A 173 -12.91 3.30 -6.54
C GLN A 173 -13.73 2.21 -5.86
N SER A 174 -13.47 0.95 -6.13
CA SER A 174 -14.20 -0.17 -5.55
C SER A 174 -13.27 -1.36 -5.28
N TYR A 175 -13.26 -1.83 -4.05
CA TYR A 175 -12.57 -3.04 -3.62
C TYR A 175 -13.54 -3.90 -2.81
N TYR A 176 -13.69 -5.20 -3.17
CA TYR A 176 -14.61 -6.14 -2.52
C TYR A 176 -16.05 -5.61 -2.46
N ASN A 177 -16.53 -4.98 -3.55
CA ASN A 177 -17.85 -4.33 -3.63
C ASN A 177 -18.06 -3.15 -2.65
N VAL A 178 -17.01 -2.68 -1.99
CA VAL A 178 -17.03 -1.48 -1.16
C VAL A 178 -16.55 -0.29 -1.98
N LYS A 179 -17.44 0.66 -2.23
CA LYS A 179 -17.08 1.90 -2.95
C LYS A 179 -16.38 2.88 -2.01
N VAL A 180 -15.29 3.47 -2.47
CA VAL A 180 -14.47 4.44 -1.71
C VAL A 180 -15.16 5.82 -1.59
N ILE A 181 -16.44 5.95 -1.94
CA ILE A 181 -17.20 7.21 -1.92
C ILE A 181 -17.60 7.63 -0.47
N PHE A 182 -16.84 7.23 0.53
CA PHE A 182 -17.08 7.67 1.92
C PHE A 182 -16.99 9.19 2.10
N ALA A 183 -16.25 9.89 1.23
CA ALA A 183 -16.07 11.32 1.29
C ALA A 183 -17.38 12.11 1.04
N ASN A 184 -18.32 11.55 0.26
CA ASN A 184 -19.55 12.23 -0.10
C ASN A 184 -20.71 11.91 0.87
N ASP A 185 -20.78 10.66 1.37
CA ASP A 185 -21.90 10.17 2.15
C ASP A 185 -21.56 10.01 3.65
N GLY A 186 -20.30 10.19 4.03
CA GLY A 186 -19.81 9.93 5.39
C GLY A 186 -19.87 8.45 5.76
N CYS A 187 -19.32 8.09 6.90
CA CYS A 187 -19.42 6.72 7.45
C CYS A 187 -20.79 6.42 8.08
N ALA A 188 -21.69 7.40 8.12
CA ALA A 188 -23.01 7.24 8.71
C ALA A 188 -23.87 6.30 7.86
N GLY A 189 -24.16 5.11 8.38
CA GLY A 189 -25.02 4.11 7.73
C GLY A 189 -24.29 2.98 7.01
N PHE A 190 -22.97 3.02 6.89
CA PHE A 190 -22.23 1.88 6.39
C PHE A 190 -22.22 0.75 7.43
N ASN A 191 -22.89 -0.34 7.11
CA ASN A 191 -22.81 -1.58 7.87
C ASN A 191 -22.27 -2.68 6.94
N PRO A 192 -21.00 -3.08 7.09
CA PRO A 192 -20.39 -4.09 6.21
C PRO A 192 -21.05 -5.47 6.31
N TYR A 193 -21.89 -5.68 7.33
CA TYR A 193 -22.62 -6.94 7.59
C TYR A 193 -24.10 -6.88 7.20
N LYS A 194 -24.55 -5.78 6.61
CA LYS A 194 -25.90 -5.69 6.00
C LYS A 194 -25.75 -5.87 4.49
N ASN A 195 -25.97 -7.09 4.04
CA ASN A 195 -26.39 -7.38 2.66
C ASN A 195 -27.86 -7.10 2.50
#